data_0ae0f6272e8007576038a3693a4f6a18
#
_entry.id   0ae0f6272e8007576038a3693a4f6a18
#
_cell.length_a   1.000
_cell.length_b   1.000
_cell.length_c   1.000
_cell.angle_alpha   90.00
_cell.angle_beta   90.00
_cell.angle_gamma   90.00
#
_symmetry.space_group_name_H-M   'P 1'
#
loop_
_entity.id
_entity.type
_entity.pdbx_description
1 polymer ?
#
loop_
_entity_poly.entity_id
_entity_poly.type
_entity_poly.pdbx_seq_one_letter_code
_entity_poly.pdbx_strand_id
1 'polypeptide(L)'
;WASLGWERSFLGYPLTDETTTPDRIGRYNHFQGGSIYWTPATGAHEVHGAIRGKWASLGWERSFLGYPLTDETTTPDRIGRYNHFQGGSIYWTPATGAHEVHGAIRGKWASLGWERSFLGYPLTDETTTPDGVGRYNHFQGGSVYWTPATGAHEVHGAIRALWASMGWERSFLGYPTSDELSTEDSTGRYSEFQHGSIYWSPGTGALACRETVRLHVKCLTAPTRFTINQMISNMRLTYATAQVGLKYVSFEVLNLPALNDIDVGACTMGTVTAEQTQLFANRNNAAAKDVIAYFVRSTQPPFNGCASHPANRPGAVVASGASAWTLAHEIGHVLGLSHVSDNNRLMTGLGTDNITNPPPDIIASEKTTMLASSFTN
;
A
#
# COMPACT_ATOMS: atom_id res chain seq x y z
N TRP A 1 -23.19 -35.56 17.35
CA TRP A 1 -23.50 -36.64 16.43
C TRP A 1 -25.02 -36.83 16.33
N ALA A 2 -25.76 -36.88 17.45
CA ALA A 2 -27.21 -37.00 17.42
C ALA A 2 -27.89 -35.85 16.62
N SER A 3 -27.47 -34.62 16.84
CA SER A 3 -27.97 -33.43 16.11
C SER A 3 -27.74 -33.48 14.62
N LEU A 4 -26.75 -34.23 14.17
CA LEU A 4 -26.41 -34.39 12.75
C LEU A 4 -27.18 -35.56 12.10
N GLY A 5 -27.87 -36.43 12.86
CA GLY A 5 -28.65 -37.55 12.34
C GLY A 5 -28.00 -38.92 12.51
N TRP A 6 -27.15 -39.07 13.52
CA TRP A 6 -26.48 -40.34 13.90
C TRP A 6 -25.66 -40.94 12.74
N GLU A 7 -25.68 -42.26 12.58
CA GLU A 7 -24.98 -42.98 11.50
C GLU A 7 -25.47 -42.67 10.09
N ARG A 8 -26.62 -42.02 9.94
CA ARG A 8 -27.16 -41.59 8.65
C ARG A 8 -26.57 -40.24 8.17
N SER A 9 -25.84 -39.55 9.06
CA SER A 9 -25.13 -38.33 8.70
C SER A 9 -23.89 -38.65 7.86
N PHE A 10 -23.26 -37.61 7.31
CA PHE A 10 -22.00 -37.72 6.59
C PHE A 10 -20.86 -38.28 7.46
N LEU A 11 -20.99 -38.25 8.80
CA LEU A 11 -20.00 -38.80 9.71
C LEU A 11 -20.01 -40.34 9.70
N GLY A 12 -21.17 -40.99 9.51
CA GLY A 12 -21.30 -42.44 9.58
C GLY A 12 -21.11 -42.98 11.01
N TYR A 13 -20.58 -44.21 11.13
CA TYR A 13 -20.35 -44.89 12.40
C TYR A 13 -19.07 -44.39 13.11
N PRO A 14 -19.06 -44.41 14.47
CA PRO A 14 -17.87 -44.13 15.25
C PRO A 14 -16.81 -45.22 15.02
N LEU A 15 -15.55 -44.78 14.91
CA LEU A 15 -14.38 -45.64 14.78
C LEU A 15 -13.60 -45.77 16.09
N THR A 16 -13.85 -44.86 17.04
CA THR A 16 -13.23 -44.86 18.36
C THR A 16 -14.31 -44.66 19.44
N ASP A 17 -14.05 -45.11 20.66
CA ASP A 17 -14.77 -44.63 21.82
C ASP A 17 -14.43 -43.15 22.07
N GLU A 18 -15.24 -42.48 22.91
CA GLU A 18 -14.92 -41.12 23.38
C GLU A 18 -13.59 -41.14 24.12
N THR A 19 -12.61 -40.49 23.54
CA THR A 19 -11.24 -40.53 24.00
C THR A 19 -10.81 -39.15 24.51
N THR A 20 -10.07 -39.11 25.62
CA THR A 20 -9.45 -37.89 26.12
C THR A 20 -8.35 -37.44 25.14
N THR A 21 -8.33 -36.15 24.79
CA THR A 21 -7.29 -35.60 23.93
C THR A 21 -5.89 -35.70 24.57
N PRO A 22 -4.80 -35.79 23.80
CA PRO A 22 -3.45 -35.89 24.33
C PRO A 22 -3.03 -34.76 25.28
N ASP A 23 -3.59 -33.56 25.11
CA ASP A 23 -3.38 -32.39 26.00
C ASP A 23 -4.21 -32.46 27.29
N ARG A 24 -5.11 -33.44 27.41
CA ARG A 24 -6.02 -33.67 28.54
C ARG A 24 -7.05 -32.57 28.80
N ILE A 25 -7.27 -31.65 27.83
CA ILE A 25 -8.24 -30.55 27.94
C ILE A 25 -9.61 -30.97 27.44
N GLY A 26 -9.65 -31.70 26.31
CA GLY A 26 -10.86 -32.05 25.60
C GLY A 26 -11.11 -33.52 25.42
N ARG A 27 -12.12 -33.82 24.65
CA ARG A 27 -12.55 -35.16 24.23
C ARG A 27 -12.79 -35.21 22.75
N TYR A 28 -12.62 -36.37 22.14
CA TYR A 28 -12.92 -36.59 20.74
C TYR A 28 -13.43 -37.99 20.43
N ASN A 29 -14.16 -38.09 19.32
CA ASN A 29 -14.44 -39.33 18.62
C ASN A 29 -14.05 -39.16 17.15
N HIS A 30 -13.42 -40.19 16.61
CA HIS A 30 -13.28 -40.35 15.15
C HIS A 30 -14.45 -41.14 14.61
N PHE A 31 -14.95 -40.73 13.44
CA PHE A 31 -16.02 -41.38 12.68
C PHE A 31 -15.52 -41.72 11.29
N GLN A 32 -16.26 -42.53 10.53
CA GLN A 32 -15.94 -42.91 9.17
C GLN A 32 -15.70 -41.70 8.26
N GLY A 33 -16.53 -40.66 8.37
CA GLY A 33 -16.50 -39.46 7.54
C GLY A 33 -15.85 -38.23 8.16
N GLY A 34 -15.51 -38.23 9.49
CA GLY A 34 -14.98 -37.05 10.13
C GLY A 34 -14.55 -37.27 11.58
N SER A 35 -14.52 -36.21 12.34
CA SER A 35 -14.23 -36.23 13.80
C SER A 35 -15.02 -35.15 14.50
N ILE A 36 -15.42 -35.44 15.75
CA ILE A 36 -16.00 -34.46 16.67
C ILE A 36 -15.02 -34.26 17.82
N TYR A 37 -14.71 -33.00 18.08
CA TYR A 37 -13.88 -32.59 19.21
C TYR A 37 -14.69 -31.69 20.13
N TRP A 38 -14.46 -31.84 21.42
CA TRP A 38 -15.16 -31.09 22.47
C TRP A 38 -14.19 -30.58 23.51
N THR A 39 -14.40 -29.37 23.98
CA THR A 39 -13.84 -28.84 25.23
C THR A 39 -14.90 -28.07 25.99
N PRO A 40 -14.74 -27.87 27.34
CA PRO A 40 -15.66 -27.01 28.08
C PRO A 40 -15.76 -25.58 27.54
N ALA A 41 -14.69 -25.07 26.90
CA ALA A 41 -14.62 -23.71 26.39
C ALA A 41 -15.20 -23.54 24.97
N THR A 42 -15.07 -24.57 24.12
CA THR A 42 -15.50 -24.45 22.71
C THR A 42 -16.85 -25.09 22.44
N GLY A 43 -17.26 -26.09 23.24
CA GLY A 43 -18.34 -26.97 22.88
C GLY A 43 -17.89 -28.09 21.93
N ALA A 44 -18.85 -28.83 21.38
CA ALA A 44 -18.60 -29.95 20.48
C ALA A 44 -18.72 -29.48 19.03
N HIS A 45 -17.64 -29.61 18.25
CA HIS A 45 -17.59 -29.24 16.85
C HIS A 45 -17.05 -30.35 15.97
N GLU A 46 -17.66 -30.51 14.80
CA GLU A 46 -17.20 -31.46 13.82
C GLU A 46 -16.21 -30.85 12.82
N VAL A 47 -15.28 -31.68 12.35
CA VAL A 47 -14.35 -31.40 11.28
C VAL A 47 -14.26 -32.60 10.38
N HIS A 48 -14.42 -32.41 9.06
CA HIS A 48 -14.39 -33.53 8.12
C HIS A 48 -13.60 -33.23 6.84
N GLY A 49 -13.56 -34.16 5.92
CA GLY A 49 -12.99 -33.98 4.57
C GLY A 49 -11.55 -33.45 4.55
N ALA A 50 -11.29 -32.54 3.61
CA ALA A 50 -9.98 -31.96 3.38
C ALA A 50 -9.52 -31.04 4.51
N ILE A 51 -10.46 -30.34 5.16
CA ILE A 51 -10.16 -29.48 6.32
C ILE A 51 -9.65 -30.32 7.49
N ARG A 52 -10.30 -31.46 7.76
CA ARG A 52 -9.84 -32.42 8.77
C ARG A 52 -8.44 -32.94 8.44
N GLY A 53 -8.20 -33.29 7.15
CA GLY A 53 -6.90 -33.77 6.70
C GLY A 53 -5.79 -32.71 6.90
N LYS A 54 -6.06 -31.47 6.58
CA LYS A 54 -5.15 -30.35 6.83
C LYS A 54 -4.86 -30.16 8.31
N TRP A 55 -5.88 -30.09 9.16
CA TRP A 55 -5.73 -29.96 10.61
C TRP A 55 -4.95 -31.12 11.22
N ALA A 56 -5.22 -32.36 10.77
CA ALA A 56 -4.45 -33.54 11.16
C ALA A 56 -2.97 -33.43 10.82
N SER A 57 -2.64 -32.95 9.61
CA SER A 57 -1.26 -32.75 9.16
C SER A 57 -0.49 -31.71 9.99
N LEU A 58 -1.20 -30.76 10.60
CA LEU A 58 -0.64 -29.74 11.48
C LEU A 58 -0.45 -30.23 12.92
N GLY A 59 -1.06 -31.35 13.30
CA GLY A 59 -0.93 -31.93 14.66
C GLY A 59 -2.17 -31.79 15.53
N TRP A 60 -3.36 -31.65 14.91
CA TRP A 60 -4.66 -31.58 15.58
C TRP A 60 -4.74 -30.43 16.60
N GLU A 61 -5.39 -30.67 17.76
CA GLU A 61 -5.56 -29.70 18.83
C GLU A 61 -4.24 -29.21 19.47
N ARG A 62 -3.14 -29.96 19.28
CA ARG A 62 -1.80 -29.56 19.76
C ARG A 62 -1.07 -28.64 18.82
N SER A 63 -1.62 -28.39 17.63
CA SER A 63 -1.09 -27.38 16.72
C SER A 63 -1.38 -25.97 17.23
N PHE A 64 -0.80 -24.98 16.58
CA PHE A 64 -1.10 -23.56 16.85
C PHE A 64 -2.58 -23.21 16.61
N LEU A 65 -3.32 -24.02 15.84
CA LEU A 65 -4.74 -23.81 15.60
C LEU A 65 -5.61 -24.13 16.83
N GLY A 66 -5.19 -25.07 17.69
CA GLY A 66 -6.00 -25.51 18.80
C GLY A 66 -7.28 -26.24 18.38
N TYR A 67 -8.34 -26.10 19.17
CA TYR A 67 -9.62 -26.73 18.96
C TYR A 67 -10.53 -25.99 17.98
N PRO A 68 -11.42 -26.70 17.26
CA PRO A 68 -12.43 -26.07 16.41
C PRO A 68 -13.41 -25.24 17.24
N LEU A 69 -13.82 -24.10 16.69
CA LEU A 69 -14.82 -23.18 17.25
C LEU A 69 -16.14 -23.23 16.47
N THR A 70 -16.13 -23.81 15.28
CA THR A 70 -17.31 -23.97 14.42
C THR A 70 -17.35 -25.38 13.85
N ASP A 71 -18.51 -25.84 13.50
CA ASP A 71 -18.67 -26.95 12.57
C ASP A 71 -18.17 -26.54 11.19
N GLU A 72 -17.89 -27.51 10.29
CA GLU A 72 -17.53 -27.20 8.92
C GLU A 72 -18.70 -26.52 8.22
N THR A 73 -18.49 -25.27 7.87
CA THR A 73 -19.52 -24.37 7.37
C THR A 73 -19.28 -24.06 5.89
N THR A 74 -20.36 -24.03 5.11
CA THR A 74 -20.30 -23.54 3.72
C THR A 74 -20.04 -22.03 3.73
N THR A 75 -19.09 -21.58 2.91
CA THR A 75 -18.79 -20.15 2.75
C THR A 75 -20.00 -19.38 2.21
N PRO A 76 -20.13 -18.07 2.53
CA PRO A 76 -21.24 -17.24 2.05
C PRO A 76 -21.42 -17.20 0.53
N ASP A 77 -20.34 -17.36 -0.24
CA ASP A 77 -20.36 -17.44 -1.71
C ASP A 77 -20.77 -18.83 -2.24
N ARG A 78 -20.92 -19.83 -1.33
CA ARG A 78 -21.28 -21.22 -1.62
C ARG A 78 -20.28 -22.01 -2.48
N ILE A 79 -19.04 -21.52 -2.61
CA ILE A 79 -18.00 -22.18 -3.40
C ILE A 79 -17.15 -23.10 -2.51
N GLY A 80 -16.84 -22.64 -1.31
CA GLY A 80 -15.94 -23.30 -0.39
C GLY A 80 -16.56 -23.71 0.93
N ARG A 81 -15.71 -24.20 1.81
CA ARG A 81 -16.03 -24.58 3.19
C ARG A 81 -14.93 -24.11 4.11
N TYR A 82 -15.24 -23.94 5.39
CA TYR A 82 -14.29 -23.54 6.40
C TYR A 82 -14.63 -24.06 7.79
N ASN A 83 -13.61 -24.20 8.64
CA ASN A 83 -13.75 -24.22 10.09
C ASN A 83 -12.92 -23.09 10.68
N HIS A 84 -13.44 -22.41 11.67
CA HIS A 84 -12.67 -21.58 12.57
C HIS A 84 -12.14 -22.41 13.73
N PHE A 85 -10.90 -22.11 14.12
CA PHE A 85 -10.21 -22.72 15.25
C PHE A 85 -9.78 -21.61 16.23
N GLN A 86 -9.37 -21.99 17.44
CA GLN A 86 -8.92 -21.04 18.46
C GLN A 86 -7.78 -20.11 17.96
N GLY A 87 -6.83 -20.66 17.22
CA GLY A 87 -5.66 -19.94 16.73
C GLY A 87 -5.72 -19.49 15.26
N GLY A 88 -6.75 -19.88 14.49
CA GLY A 88 -6.80 -19.56 13.07
C GLY A 88 -8.04 -20.07 12.36
N SER A 89 -7.94 -20.30 11.07
CA SER A 89 -9.00 -20.84 10.23
C SER A 89 -8.42 -21.71 9.14
N ILE A 90 -9.15 -22.75 8.73
CA ILE A 90 -8.84 -23.51 7.52
C ILE A 90 -9.99 -23.29 6.55
N TYR A 91 -9.65 -22.90 5.32
CA TYR A 91 -10.59 -22.76 4.20
C TYR A 91 -10.25 -23.76 3.12
N TRP A 92 -11.27 -24.28 2.48
CA TRP A 92 -11.16 -25.23 1.39
C TRP A 92 -12.07 -24.86 0.22
N THR A 93 -11.55 -25.07 -1.00
CA THR A 93 -12.37 -25.15 -2.23
C THR A 93 -11.87 -26.30 -3.08
N PRO A 94 -12.68 -26.81 -4.04
CA PRO A 94 -12.21 -27.83 -5.00
C PRO A 94 -11.00 -27.36 -5.81
N ALA A 95 -10.87 -26.05 -6.05
CA ALA A 95 -9.83 -25.46 -6.88
C ALA A 95 -8.53 -25.19 -6.12
N THR A 96 -8.61 -24.81 -4.85
CA THR A 96 -7.43 -24.41 -4.07
C THR A 96 -6.90 -25.50 -3.13
N GLY A 97 -7.74 -26.45 -2.73
CA GLY A 97 -7.45 -27.34 -1.61
C GLY A 97 -7.69 -26.66 -0.25
N ALA A 98 -7.26 -27.31 0.82
CA ALA A 98 -7.41 -26.83 2.18
C ALA A 98 -6.14 -26.09 2.63
N HIS A 99 -6.29 -24.82 3.01
CA HIS A 99 -5.21 -23.96 3.49
C HIS A 99 -5.58 -23.28 4.79
N GLU A 100 -4.59 -23.14 5.67
CA GLU A 100 -4.76 -22.43 6.92
C GLU A 100 -4.32 -20.96 6.77
N VAL A 101 -4.98 -20.09 7.55
CA VAL A 101 -4.65 -18.67 7.71
C VAL A 101 -4.80 -18.33 9.18
N HIS A 102 -3.77 -17.69 9.77
CA HIS A 102 -3.82 -17.36 11.21
C HIS A 102 -3.26 -15.96 11.50
N GLY A 103 -3.21 -15.57 12.77
CA GLY A 103 -2.58 -14.37 13.26
C GLY A 103 -3.03 -13.08 12.57
N ALA A 104 -2.05 -12.19 12.31
CA ALA A 104 -2.29 -10.88 11.73
C ALA A 104 -2.72 -10.95 10.25
N ILE A 105 -2.24 -11.94 9.51
CA ILE A 105 -2.64 -12.16 8.11
C ILE A 105 -4.12 -12.51 8.04
N ARG A 106 -4.60 -13.42 8.92
CA ARG A 106 -6.02 -13.74 9.04
C ARG A 106 -6.84 -12.48 9.39
N GLY A 107 -6.35 -11.67 10.33
CA GLY A 107 -7.00 -10.41 10.72
C GLY A 107 -7.13 -9.43 9.55
N LYS A 108 -6.08 -9.27 8.75
CA LYS A 108 -6.09 -8.45 7.54
C LYS A 108 -7.10 -8.98 6.52
N TRP A 109 -7.06 -10.26 6.19
CA TRP A 109 -8.00 -10.88 5.25
C TRP A 109 -9.46 -10.75 5.72
N ALA A 110 -9.70 -10.94 7.01
CA ALA A 110 -11.01 -10.73 7.62
C ALA A 110 -11.51 -9.28 7.45
N SER A 111 -10.64 -8.30 7.67
CA SER A 111 -10.98 -6.88 7.51
C SER A 111 -11.34 -6.48 6.08
N LEU A 112 -10.82 -7.22 5.10
CA LEU A 112 -11.13 -7.03 3.68
C LEU A 112 -12.42 -7.74 3.26
N GLY A 113 -12.98 -8.65 4.06
CA GLY A 113 -14.23 -9.37 3.77
C GLY A 113 -14.04 -10.85 3.41
N TRP A 114 -12.94 -11.47 3.84
CA TRP A 114 -12.64 -12.89 3.68
C TRP A 114 -12.58 -13.30 2.19
N GLU A 115 -13.11 -14.48 1.84
CA GLU A 115 -13.16 -15.03 0.48
C GLU A 115 -13.98 -14.19 -0.50
N ARG A 116 -14.87 -13.32 -0.02
CA ARG A 116 -15.64 -12.40 -0.86
C ARG A 116 -14.89 -11.13 -1.22
N SER A 117 -13.72 -10.89 -0.64
CA SER A 117 -12.83 -9.81 -1.04
C SER A 117 -12.19 -10.08 -2.39
N PHE A 118 -11.54 -9.08 -2.95
CA PHE A 118 -10.73 -9.24 -4.17
C PHE A 118 -9.61 -10.26 -4.02
N LEU A 119 -9.20 -10.60 -2.79
CA LEU A 119 -8.19 -11.63 -2.53
C LEU A 119 -8.70 -13.05 -2.83
N GLY A 120 -9.99 -13.32 -2.63
CA GLY A 120 -10.53 -14.67 -2.78
C GLY A 120 -10.00 -15.64 -1.72
N TYR A 121 -9.86 -16.91 -2.09
CA TYR A 121 -9.41 -17.99 -1.21
C TYR A 121 -7.88 -18.08 -1.10
N PRO A 122 -7.37 -18.59 0.05
CA PRO A 122 -5.95 -18.85 0.21
C PRO A 122 -5.47 -19.97 -0.75
N LEU A 123 -4.28 -19.79 -1.32
CA LEU A 123 -3.56 -20.73 -2.18
C LEU A 123 -2.40 -21.42 -1.46
N THR A 124 -1.97 -20.88 -0.34
CA THR A 124 -0.89 -21.40 0.50
C THR A 124 -1.28 -21.38 1.96
N ASP A 125 -0.64 -22.22 2.75
CA ASP A 125 -0.61 -22.05 4.20
C ASP A 125 0.20 -20.79 4.55
N GLU A 126 0.09 -20.27 5.77
CA GLU A 126 0.96 -19.21 6.24
C GLU A 126 2.41 -19.70 6.29
N THR A 127 3.24 -19.08 5.48
CA THR A 127 4.62 -19.49 5.24
C THR A 127 5.59 -18.44 5.74
N THR A 128 6.69 -18.87 6.35
CA THR A 128 7.81 -17.98 6.69
C THR A 128 8.47 -17.50 5.40
N THR A 129 8.74 -16.20 5.32
CA THR A 129 9.47 -15.62 4.18
C THR A 129 10.88 -16.17 4.08
N PRO A 130 11.47 -16.23 2.87
CA PRO A 130 12.81 -16.76 2.66
C PRO A 130 13.94 -16.08 3.45
N ASP A 131 13.76 -14.82 3.89
CA ASP A 131 14.71 -14.11 4.76
C ASP A 131 14.53 -14.45 6.26
N GLY A 132 13.49 -15.21 6.61
CA GLY A 132 13.18 -15.62 7.98
C GLY A 132 12.55 -14.54 8.86
N VAL A 133 12.26 -13.34 8.35
CA VAL A 133 11.79 -12.18 9.13
C VAL A 133 10.26 -12.12 9.19
N GLY A 134 9.61 -12.36 8.07
CA GLY A 134 8.17 -12.19 7.91
C GLY A 134 7.41 -13.48 7.67
N ARG A 135 6.12 -13.31 7.45
CA ARG A 135 5.17 -14.36 7.07
C ARG A 135 4.29 -13.90 5.93
N TYR A 136 3.77 -14.82 5.16
CA TYR A 136 2.83 -14.53 4.08
C TYR A 136 1.86 -15.67 3.80
N ASN A 137 0.70 -15.33 3.23
CA ASN A 137 -0.16 -16.22 2.48
C ASN A 137 -0.36 -15.63 1.08
N HIS A 138 -0.32 -16.49 0.08
CA HIS A 138 -0.83 -16.18 -1.24
C HIS A 138 -2.33 -16.52 -1.31
N PHE A 139 -3.07 -15.66 -1.99
CA PHE A 139 -4.50 -15.80 -2.27
C PHE A 139 -4.74 -15.76 -3.78
N GLN A 140 -5.93 -16.11 -4.23
CA GLN A 140 -6.28 -16.13 -5.64
C GLN A 140 -6.06 -14.78 -6.33
N GLY A 141 -6.40 -13.67 -5.67
CA GLY A 141 -6.31 -12.33 -6.22
C GLY A 141 -5.11 -11.50 -5.73
N GLY A 142 -4.31 -12.00 -4.78
CA GLY A 142 -3.20 -11.23 -4.22
C GLY A 142 -2.36 -11.98 -3.20
N SER A 143 -1.70 -11.24 -2.33
CA SER A 143 -0.93 -11.80 -1.22
C SER A 143 -1.03 -10.87 -0.01
N VAL A 144 -0.97 -11.45 1.18
CA VAL A 144 -0.80 -10.68 2.42
C VAL A 144 0.56 -11.04 3.01
N TYR A 145 1.35 -10.02 3.31
CA TYR A 145 2.64 -10.15 3.99
C TYR A 145 2.59 -9.48 5.34
N TRP A 146 3.29 -10.05 6.30
CA TRP A 146 3.37 -9.53 7.66
C TRP A 146 4.80 -9.57 8.17
N THR A 147 5.20 -8.52 8.90
CA THR A 147 6.36 -8.54 9.80
C THR A 147 6.01 -7.86 11.12
N PRO A 148 6.79 -8.10 12.21
CA PRO A 148 6.58 -7.35 13.46
C PRO A 148 6.72 -5.83 13.29
N ALA A 149 7.52 -5.38 12.34
CA ALA A 149 7.80 -3.97 12.10
C ALA A 149 6.76 -3.27 11.23
N THR A 150 6.21 -3.97 10.23
CA THR A 150 5.30 -3.35 9.25
C THR A 150 3.83 -3.62 9.54
N GLY A 151 3.51 -4.70 10.25
CA GLY A 151 2.14 -5.21 10.32
C GLY A 151 1.77 -6.03 9.07
N ALA A 152 0.49 -6.36 8.93
CA ALA A 152 -0.02 -7.13 7.81
C ALA A 152 -0.58 -6.21 6.72
N HIS A 153 -0.03 -6.32 5.49
CA HIS A 153 -0.45 -5.55 4.33
C HIS A 153 -0.69 -6.46 3.13
N GLU A 154 -1.72 -6.13 2.36
CA GLU A 154 -2.00 -6.80 1.12
C GLU A 154 -1.28 -6.14 -0.05
N VAL A 155 -0.94 -6.93 -1.06
CA VAL A 155 -0.41 -6.49 -2.36
C VAL A 155 -1.07 -7.32 -3.45
N HIS A 156 -1.60 -6.67 -4.50
CA HIS A 156 -2.31 -7.36 -5.56
C HIS A 156 -2.00 -6.80 -6.96
N GLY A 157 -2.63 -7.35 -7.98
CA GLY A 157 -2.57 -6.86 -9.36
C GLY A 157 -1.16 -6.67 -9.93
N ALA A 158 -0.99 -5.59 -10.69
CA ALA A 158 0.26 -5.25 -11.37
C ALA A 158 1.39 -4.85 -10.40
N ILE A 159 1.04 -4.24 -9.26
CA ILE A 159 2.00 -3.89 -8.21
C ILE A 159 2.62 -5.17 -7.63
N ARG A 160 1.77 -6.14 -7.29
CA ARG A 160 2.24 -7.46 -6.82
C ARG A 160 3.12 -8.16 -7.87
N ALA A 161 2.69 -8.14 -9.14
CA ALA A 161 3.42 -8.78 -10.23
C ALA A 161 4.83 -8.20 -10.42
N LEU A 162 4.95 -6.86 -10.37
CA LEU A 162 6.25 -6.21 -10.44
C LEU A 162 7.12 -6.56 -9.23
N TRP A 163 6.59 -6.47 -8.00
CA TRP A 163 7.33 -6.80 -6.79
C TRP A 163 7.79 -8.26 -6.79
N ALA A 164 6.94 -9.19 -7.25
CA ALA A 164 7.30 -10.59 -7.44
C ALA A 164 8.47 -10.77 -8.41
N SER A 165 8.44 -10.07 -9.56
CA SER A 165 9.51 -10.12 -10.56
C SER A 165 10.86 -9.58 -10.06
N MET A 166 10.81 -8.71 -9.03
CA MET A 166 12.00 -8.14 -8.37
C MET A 166 12.56 -9.03 -7.25
N GLY A 167 11.86 -10.10 -6.87
CA GLY A 167 12.30 -11.03 -5.81
C GLY A 167 11.62 -10.80 -4.46
N TRP A 168 10.43 -10.19 -4.44
CA TRP A 168 9.60 -9.96 -3.25
C TRP A 168 10.34 -9.13 -2.17
N GLU A 169 10.25 -9.53 -0.90
CA GLU A 169 10.90 -8.87 0.24
C GLU A 169 12.44 -8.81 0.15
N ARG A 170 13.06 -9.64 -0.71
CA ARG A 170 14.50 -9.59 -0.98
C ARG A 170 14.90 -8.52 -1.99
N SER A 171 13.94 -7.89 -2.65
CA SER A 171 14.21 -6.72 -3.49
C SER A 171 14.68 -5.55 -2.64
N PHE A 172 15.18 -4.50 -3.29
CA PHE A 172 15.54 -3.28 -2.57
C PHE A 172 14.36 -2.63 -1.83
N LEU A 173 13.12 -2.95 -2.20
CA LEU A 173 11.91 -2.39 -1.58
C LEU A 173 11.66 -2.92 -0.16
N GLY A 174 12.07 -4.16 0.13
CA GLY A 174 11.71 -4.81 1.39
C GLY A 174 10.22 -5.17 1.45
N TYR A 175 9.62 -5.13 2.62
CA TYR A 175 8.23 -5.47 2.89
C TYR A 175 7.27 -4.31 2.64
N PRO A 176 6.00 -4.60 2.28
CA PRO A 176 4.97 -3.57 2.18
C PRO A 176 4.70 -2.95 3.55
N THR A 177 4.50 -1.64 3.56
CA THR A 177 4.14 -0.82 4.73
C THR A 177 2.77 -0.16 4.59
N SER A 178 2.13 -0.34 3.43
CA SER A 178 0.73 0.01 3.19
C SER A 178 0.03 -1.08 2.40
N ASP A 179 -1.28 -1.12 2.48
CA ASP A 179 -2.14 -1.76 1.48
C ASP A 179 -2.02 -1.00 0.16
N GLU A 180 -2.61 -1.54 -0.93
CA GLU A 180 -2.71 -0.79 -2.17
C GLU A 180 -3.66 0.40 -2.01
N LEU A 181 -3.15 1.59 -2.26
CA LEU A 181 -3.83 2.87 -2.13
C LEU A 181 -4.15 3.46 -3.51
N SER A 182 -5.23 4.25 -3.58
CA SER A 182 -5.51 5.08 -4.75
C SER A 182 -4.62 6.33 -4.73
N THR A 183 -4.22 6.81 -5.91
CA THR A 183 -3.66 8.15 -6.05
C THR A 183 -4.70 9.21 -5.69
N GLU A 184 -4.25 10.43 -5.42
CA GLU A 184 -5.07 11.51 -4.90
C GLU A 184 -6.23 11.91 -5.85
N ASP A 185 -6.07 11.67 -7.15
CA ASP A 185 -7.11 11.90 -8.18
C ASP A 185 -7.83 10.59 -8.60
N SER A 186 -7.49 9.47 -7.94
CA SER A 186 -8.04 8.14 -8.21
C SER A 186 -7.76 7.57 -9.62
N THR A 187 -6.78 8.10 -10.36
CA THR A 187 -6.43 7.63 -11.70
C THR A 187 -5.38 6.51 -11.70
N GLY A 188 -4.66 6.36 -10.59
CA GLY A 188 -3.61 5.35 -10.40
C GLY A 188 -3.71 4.66 -9.05
N ARG A 189 -2.77 3.75 -8.82
CA ARG A 189 -2.62 2.97 -7.59
C ARG A 189 -1.17 2.99 -7.12
N TYR A 190 -0.94 2.78 -5.84
CA TYR A 190 0.40 2.59 -5.30
C TYR A 190 0.39 1.78 -4.00
N SER A 191 1.52 1.14 -3.70
CA SER A 191 1.82 0.57 -2.39
C SER A 191 3.15 1.13 -1.90
N GLU A 192 3.21 1.47 -0.63
CA GLU A 192 4.45 1.85 0.04
C GLU A 192 5.15 0.61 0.58
N PHE A 193 6.48 0.62 0.55
CA PHE A 193 7.37 -0.42 1.05
C PHE A 193 8.37 0.19 2.02
N GLN A 194 9.16 -0.64 2.71
CA GLN A 194 10.16 -0.17 3.69
C GLN A 194 11.18 0.81 3.08
N HIS A 195 11.57 0.60 1.82
CA HIS A 195 12.63 1.36 1.15
C HIS A 195 12.21 1.87 -0.22
N GLY A 196 10.97 2.30 -0.36
CA GLY A 196 10.45 2.86 -1.59
C GLY A 196 8.96 2.62 -1.80
N SER A 197 8.54 2.64 -3.05
CA SER A 197 7.14 2.46 -3.43
C SER A 197 7.01 1.85 -4.83
N ILE A 198 5.85 1.27 -5.12
CA ILE A 198 5.47 0.90 -6.48
C ILE A 198 4.23 1.70 -6.85
N TYR A 199 4.30 2.40 -7.98
CA TYR A 199 3.18 3.11 -8.61
C TYR A 199 2.68 2.34 -9.80
N TRP A 200 1.38 2.39 -10.01
CA TRP A 200 0.73 1.88 -11.22
C TRP A 200 -0.23 2.91 -11.79
N SER A 201 -0.22 3.05 -13.12
CA SER A 201 -1.25 3.75 -13.87
C SER A 201 -1.57 3.00 -15.16
N PRO A 202 -2.76 3.24 -15.78
CA PRO A 202 -3.09 2.65 -17.07
C PRO A 202 -2.09 2.97 -18.18
N GLY A 203 -1.46 4.17 -18.13
CA GLY A 203 -0.54 4.63 -19.17
C GLY A 203 0.88 4.11 -19.04
N THR A 204 1.36 3.85 -17.82
CA THR A 204 2.77 3.47 -17.57
C THR A 204 2.94 2.02 -17.11
N GLY A 205 1.86 1.36 -16.65
CA GLY A 205 1.98 0.12 -15.91
C GLY A 205 2.57 0.36 -14.51
N ALA A 206 3.14 -0.69 -13.91
CA ALA A 206 3.76 -0.61 -12.58
C ALA A 206 5.22 -0.17 -12.67
N LEU A 207 5.61 0.79 -11.82
CA LEU A 207 6.96 1.37 -11.74
C LEU A 207 7.44 1.36 -10.29
N ALA A 208 8.64 0.83 -10.04
CA ALA A 208 9.26 0.81 -8.73
C ALA A 208 10.15 2.04 -8.51
N CYS A 209 9.97 2.71 -7.36
CA CYS A 209 10.70 3.90 -6.95
C CYS A 209 11.58 3.58 -5.75
N ARG A 210 12.86 4.02 -5.78
CA ARG A 210 13.83 3.80 -4.71
C ARG A 210 13.85 4.95 -3.70
N GLU A 211 13.94 6.15 -4.23
CA GLU A 211 14.03 7.38 -3.44
C GLU A 211 12.64 8.01 -3.33
N THR A 212 12.39 8.74 -2.27
CA THR A 212 11.08 9.33 -2.02
C THR A 212 11.18 10.80 -1.65
N VAL A 213 10.50 11.65 -2.41
CA VAL A 213 10.24 13.05 -2.02
C VAL A 213 9.07 13.08 -1.04
N ARG A 214 9.29 13.64 0.14
CA ARG A 214 8.23 13.88 1.13
C ARG A 214 7.65 15.26 0.90
N LEU A 215 6.40 15.31 0.43
CA LEU A 215 5.72 16.55 0.03
C LEU A 215 4.70 16.98 1.10
N HIS A 216 4.81 18.22 1.52
CA HIS A 216 3.77 18.93 2.26
C HIS A 216 3.13 20.00 1.38
N VAL A 217 1.84 20.24 1.53
CA VAL A 217 1.13 21.28 0.82
C VAL A 217 0.63 22.33 1.79
N LYS A 218 0.92 23.60 1.50
CA LYS A 218 0.42 24.79 2.20
C LYS A 218 -0.39 25.62 1.20
N CYS A 219 -1.66 25.82 1.47
CA CYS A 219 -2.57 26.47 0.54
C CYS A 219 -3.07 27.82 1.10
N LEU A 220 -2.67 28.90 0.47
CA LEU A 220 -3.21 30.25 0.72
C LEU A 220 -4.41 30.51 -0.20
N THR A 221 -4.27 30.12 -1.47
CA THR A 221 -5.34 30.19 -2.47
C THR A 221 -5.38 28.90 -3.28
N ALA A 222 -6.55 28.29 -3.37
CA ALA A 222 -6.74 27.08 -4.17
C ALA A 222 -6.51 27.36 -5.68
N PRO A 223 -5.89 26.42 -6.40
CA PRO A 223 -5.72 26.56 -7.84
C PRO A 223 -7.08 26.50 -8.57
N THR A 224 -7.17 27.17 -9.71
CA THR A 224 -8.42 27.38 -10.45
C THR A 224 -8.56 26.51 -11.70
N ARG A 225 -7.45 26.03 -12.27
CA ARG A 225 -7.46 25.22 -13.50
C ARG A 225 -7.41 23.73 -13.25
N PHE A 226 -6.61 23.31 -12.29
CA PHE A 226 -6.42 21.91 -11.90
C PHE A 226 -6.46 21.82 -10.38
N THR A 227 -7.00 20.76 -9.84
CA THR A 227 -6.98 20.55 -8.40
C THR A 227 -5.57 20.20 -7.91
N ILE A 228 -5.30 20.47 -6.64
CA ILE A 228 -4.04 20.07 -5.99
C ILE A 228 -3.83 18.56 -6.13
N ASN A 229 -4.88 17.76 -5.97
CA ASN A 229 -4.83 16.30 -6.11
C ASN A 229 -4.40 15.89 -7.52
N GLN A 230 -4.93 16.52 -8.57
CA GLN A 230 -4.49 16.27 -9.95
C GLN A 230 -3.02 16.60 -10.16
N MET A 231 -2.53 17.74 -9.62
CA MET A 231 -1.13 18.13 -9.72
C MET A 231 -0.21 17.15 -8.99
N ILE A 232 -0.61 16.66 -7.81
CA ILE A 232 0.13 15.64 -7.04
C ILE A 232 0.19 14.32 -7.81
N SER A 233 -0.94 13.84 -8.33
CA SER A 233 -1.00 12.59 -9.10
C SER A 233 -0.15 12.67 -10.36
N ASN A 234 -0.17 13.80 -11.08
CA ASN A 234 0.68 14.04 -12.25
C ASN A 234 2.18 14.04 -11.88
N MET A 235 2.53 14.66 -10.74
CA MET A 235 3.89 14.60 -10.21
C MET A 235 4.32 13.18 -9.88
N ARG A 236 3.46 12.37 -9.21
CA ARG A 236 3.73 10.96 -8.92
C ARG A 236 4.02 10.18 -10.19
N LEU A 237 3.15 10.31 -11.19
CA LEU A 237 3.27 9.62 -12.46
C LEU A 237 4.59 9.95 -13.16
N THR A 238 4.91 11.23 -13.28
CA THR A 238 6.13 11.69 -13.95
C THR A 238 7.38 11.27 -13.18
N TYR A 239 7.41 11.45 -11.87
CA TYR A 239 8.57 11.12 -11.03
C TYR A 239 8.82 9.61 -10.95
N ALA A 240 7.77 8.78 -10.99
CA ALA A 240 7.90 7.33 -11.01
C ALA A 240 8.70 6.84 -12.23
N THR A 241 8.64 7.52 -13.38
CA THR A 241 9.46 7.19 -14.57
C THR A 241 10.96 7.40 -14.29
N ALA A 242 11.29 8.32 -13.38
CA ALA A 242 12.65 8.55 -12.88
C ALA A 242 13.01 7.66 -11.68
N GLN A 243 12.16 6.75 -11.26
CA GLN A 243 12.29 5.93 -10.05
C GLN A 243 12.32 6.75 -8.74
N VAL A 244 11.74 7.95 -8.77
CA VAL A 244 11.54 8.81 -7.60
C VAL A 244 10.09 8.70 -7.17
N GLY A 245 9.87 8.22 -5.94
CA GLY A 245 8.55 8.15 -5.31
C GLY A 245 8.13 9.49 -4.74
N LEU A 246 6.85 9.62 -4.45
CA LEU A 246 6.27 10.79 -3.81
C LEU A 246 5.46 10.37 -2.60
N LYS A 247 5.82 10.81 -1.42
CA LYS A 247 5.01 10.65 -0.20
C LYS A 247 4.31 11.97 0.13
N TYR A 248 3.01 12.03 -0.13
CA TYR A 248 2.18 13.15 0.28
C TYR A 248 1.91 13.06 1.79
N VAL A 249 2.46 14.02 2.56
CA VAL A 249 2.51 13.91 4.02
C VAL A 249 1.40 14.71 4.70
N SER A 250 1.16 15.95 4.27
CA SER A 250 0.15 16.80 4.90
C SER A 250 -0.35 17.92 3.99
N PHE A 251 -1.56 18.39 4.33
CA PHE A 251 -2.18 19.59 3.77
C PHE A 251 -2.52 20.56 4.90
N GLU A 252 -2.26 21.85 4.67
CA GLU A 252 -2.64 22.91 5.60
C GLU A 252 -3.10 24.15 4.82
N VAL A 253 -4.21 24.73 5.25
CA VAL A 253 -4.65 26.04 4.76
C VAL A 253 -3.99 27.13 5.59
N LEU A 254 -3.31 28.08 4.93
CA LEU A 254 -2.67 29.22 5.58
C LEU A 254 -3.49 30.49 5.34
N ASN A 255 -3.79 31.21 6.41
CA ASN A 255 -4.41 32.53 6.33
C ASN A 255 -3.35 33.63 6.39
N LEU A 256 -2.71 33.91 5.25
CA LEU A 256 -1.65 34.91 5.10
C LEU A 256 -1.99 35.83 3.90
N PRO A 257 -3.02 36.67 4.01
CA PRO A 257 -3.53 37.45 2.87
C PRO A 257 -2.49 38.36 2.20
N ALA A 258 -1.52 38.85 2.96
CA ALA A 258 -0.44 39.69 2.42
C ALA A 258 0.56 38.92 1.52
N LEU A 259 0.57 37.59 1.59
CA LEU A 259 1.46 36.73 0.78
C LEU A 259 0.72 35.99 -0.36
N ASN A 260 -0.54 36.35 -0.60
CA ASN A 260 -1.33 35.73 -1.68
C ASN A 260 -0.84 36.14 -3.10
N ASP A 261 -0.33 37.34 -3.26
CA ASP A 261 0.30 37.86 -4.49
C ASP A 261 1.77 38.07 -4.20
N ILE A 262 2.50 36.98 -4.07
CA ILE A 262 3.86 36.97 -3.53
C ILE A 262 4.90 37.51 -4.49
N ASP A 263 5.75 38.43 -4.03
CA ASP A 263 6.97 38.82 -4.73
C ASP A 263 7.97 37.66 -4.71
N VAL A 264 8.33 37.18 -5.90
CA VAL A 264 9.33 36.10 -6.09
C VAL A 264 10.59 36.61 -6.82
N GLY A 265 10.64 37.92 -7.14
CA GLY A 265 11.75 38.54 -7.86
C GLY A 265 12.01 37.86 -9.20
N ALA A 266 13.27 37.69 -9.58
CA ALA A 266 13.64 37.00 -10.81
C ALA A 266 13.52 35.46 -10.77
N CYS A 267 13.05 34.90 -9.70
CA CYS A 267 12.95 33.44 -9.45
C CYS A 267 14.27 32.67 -9.73
N THR A 268 15.39 33.26 -9.35
CA THR A 268 16.71 32.64 -9.53
C THR A 268 17.06 31.79 -8.30
N MET A 269 17.40 30.51 -8.50
CA MET A 269 17.77 29.60 -7.42
C MET A 269 18.86 30.22 -6.52
N GLY A 270 18.61 30.14 -5.21
CA GLY A 270 19.49 30.70 -4.18
C GLY A 270 19.28 32.20 -3.90
N THR A 271 18.43 32.92 -4.67
CA THR A 271 18.05 34.29 -4.40
C THR A 271 16.57 34.33 -4.00
N VAL A 272 16.28 34.84 -2.80
CA VAL A 272 14.90 34.89 -2.26
C VAL A 272 14.56 36.30 -1.84
N THR A 273 13.29 36.66 -2.01
CA THR A 273 12.72 37.93 -1.51
C THR A 273 12.39 37.86 -0.01
N ALA A 274 12.05 38.99 0.56
CA ALA A 274 11.58 39.05 1.95
C ALA A 274 10.27 38.28 2.12
N GLU A 275 9.34 38.38 1.15
CA GLU A 275 8.06 37.66 1.18
C GLU A 275 8.24 36.15 1.05
N GLN A 276 9.12 35.68 0.15
CA GLN A 276 9.49 34.26 0.10
C GLN A 276 10.07 33.80 1.45
N THR A 277 10.97 34.57 2.06
CA THR A 277 11.55 34.22 3.36
C THR A 277 10.49 34.09 4.43
N GLN A 278 9.47 34.97 4.43
CA GLN A 278 8.34 34.91 5.36
C GLN A 278 7.41 33.72 5.08
N LEU A 279 7.07 33.46 3.80
CA LEU A 279 6.22 32.34 3.41
C LEU A 279 6.85 30.99 3.78
N PHE A 280 8.12 30.80 3.42
CA PHE A 280 8.86 29.56 3.67
C PHE A 280 9.23 29.33 5.14
N ALA A 281 8.93 30.27 6.05
CA ALA A 281 8.98 30.06 7.49
C ALA A 281 7.82 29.17 7.99
N ASN A 282 6.73 29.04 7.24
CA ASN A 282 5.56 28.25 7.59
C ASN A 282 5.78 26.77 7.23
N ARG A 283 6.53 26.05 8.06
CA ARG A 283 6.92 24.64 7.88
C ARG A 283 6.34 23.70 8.93
N ASN A 284 5.16 24.00 9.46
CA ASN A 284 4.52 23.15 10.45
C ASN A 284 4.47 21.68 9.97
N ASN A 285 4.88 20.76 10.84
CA ASN A 285 4.93 19.33 10.61
C ASN A 285 5.91 18.83 9.52
N ALA A 286 6.75 19.69 8.97
CA ALA A 286 7.75 19.31 7.97
C ALA A 286 9.14 19.18 8.57
N ALA A 287 9.82 18.08 8.30
CA ALA A 287 11.23 17.89 8.64
C ALA A 287 12.14 18.77 7.74
N ALA A 288 13.40 18.88 8.10
CA ALA A 288 14.35 19.77 7.40
C ALA A 288 14.47 19.48 5.89
N LYS A 289 14.40 18.20 5.52
CA LYS A 289 14.50 17.74 4.12
C LYS A 289 13.15 17.63 3.40
N ASP A 290 12.04 17.73 4.12
CA ASP A 290 10.71 17.65 3.51
C ASP A 290 10.47 18.87 2.62
N VAL A 291 9.95 18.64 1.43
CA VAL A 291 9.67 19.68 0.43
C VAL A 291 8.26 20.23 0.63
N ILE A 292 8.10 21.54 0.53
CA ILE A 292 6.79 22.18 0.69
C ILE A 292 6.37 22.87 -0.61
N ALA A 293 5.16 22.59 -1.08
CA ALA A 293 4.49 23.34 -2.13
C ALA A 293 3.54 24.38 -1.51
N TYR A 294 3.77 25.66 -1.81
CA TYR A 294 2.92 26.75 -1.38
C TYR A 294 2.03 27.21 -2.53
N PHE A 295 0.73 27.03 -2.42
CA PHE A 295 -0.25 27.46 -3.40
C PHE A 295 -0.73 28.88 -3.07
N VAL A 296 -0.50 29.80 -4.01
CA VAL A 296 -0.80 31.24 -3.88
C VAL A 296 -1.71 31.72 -4.99
N ARG A 297 -2.28 32.93 -4.88
CA ARG A 297 -3.13 33.52 -5.93
C ARG A 297 -2.29 33.86 -7.18
N SER A 298 -1.19 34.59 -7.01
CA SER A 298 -0.29 35.00 -8.10
C SER A 298 1.13 35.23 -7.60
N THR A 299 2.07 35.34 -8.52
CA THR A 299 3.44 35.79 -8.24
C THR A 299 3.71 37.14 -8.87
N GLN A 300 4.66 37.88 -8.32
CA GLN A 300 5.20 39.14 -8.85
C GLN A 300 6.71 38.99 -9.07
N PRO A 301 7.24 39.06 -10.29
CA PRO A 301 6.56 39.06 -11.60
C PRO A 301 5.67 37.86 -11.84
N PRO A 302 4.78 37.89 -12.83
CA PRO A 302 3.79 36.83 -13.05
C PRO A 302 4.47 35.57 -13.64
N PHE A 303 4.66 34.57 -12.79
CA PHE A 303 5.06 33.21 -13.15
C PHE A 303 3.97 32.20 -12.73
N ASN A 304 3.93 31.05 -13.38
CA ASN A 304 3.07 29.95 -12.96
C ASN A 304 3.59 29.26 -11.70
N GLY A 305 4.88 29.34 -11.41
CA GLY A 305 5.52 28.82 -10.23
C GLY A 305 6.90 29.42 -10.02
N CYS A 306 7.51 29.12 -8.87
CA CYS A 306 8.87 29.53 -8.55
C CYS A 306 9.49 28.60 -7.51
N ALA A 307 10.62 28.00 -7.84
CA ALA A 307 11.35 27.07 -7.00
C ALA A 307 12.46 27.72 -6.14
N SER A 308 12.69 29.03 -6.29
CA SER A 308 13.67 29.72 -5.44
C SER A 308 13.22 29.69 -3.98
N HIS A 309 14.06 29.15 -3.10
CA HIS A 309 13.75 28.95 -1.69
C HIS A 309 14.93 29.29 -0.79
N PRO A 310 14.69 29.68 0.48
CA PRO A 310 15.75 29.91 1.45
C PRO A 310 16.56 28.63 1.71
N ALA A 311 17.83 28.78 2.06
CA ALA A 311 18.68 27.67 2.44
C ALA A 311 18.01 26.84 3.56
N ASN A 312 18.10 25.52 3.46
CA ASN A 312 17.49 24.55 4.40
C ASN A 312 15.96 24.62 4.54
N ARG A 313 15.27 25.24 3.59
CA ARG A 313 13.80 25.29 3.54
C ARG A 313 13.32 24.91 2.14
N PRO A 314 13.57 23.65 1.67
CA PRO A 314 13.23 23.26 0.31
C PRO A 314 11.71 23.37 0.07
N GLY A 315 11.37 23.89 -1.08
CA GLY A 315 9.99 24.07 -1.48
C GLY A 315 9.84 24.97 -2.69
N ALA A 316 8.61 25.11 -3.16
CA ALA A 316 8.26 25.91 -4.32
C ALA A 316 6.92 26.63 -4.13
N VAL A 317 6.75 27.73 -4.81
CA VAL A 317 5.49 28.47 -4.96
C VAL A 317 4.81 28.01 -6.24
N VAL A 318 3.47 27.83 -6.19
CA VAL A 318 2.63 27.48 -7.34
C VAL A 318 1.46 28.46 -7.40
N ALA A 319 1.31 29.18 -8.49
CA ALA A 319 0.23 30.17 -8.69
C ALA A 319 -1.10 29.48 -9.01
N SER A 320 -2.23 30.11 -8.69
CA SER A 320 -3.56 29.54 -8.88
C SER A 320 -3.92 29.21 -10.33
N GLY A 321 -3.33 29.91 -11.32
CA GLY A 321 -3.51 29.68 -12.74
C GLY A 321 -2.56 28.65 -13.37
N ALA A 322 -1.74 27.98 -12.56
CA ALA A 322 -0.70 27.06 -13.03
C ALA A 322 -1.24 25.85 -13.81
N SER A 323 -0.40 25.26 -14.66
CA SER A 323 -0.72 24.04 -15.41
C SER A 323 -0.71 22.79 -14.51
N ALA A 324 -1.24 21.70 -15.03
CA ALA A 324 -1.25 20.39 -14.34
C ALA A 324 0.17 19.88 -13.99
N TRP A 325 1.20 20.36 -14.66
CA TRP A 325 2.59 19.92 -14.53
C TRP A 325 3.48 20.89 -13.74
N THR A 326 2.98 22.10 -13.43
CA THR A 326 3.78 23.15 -12.78
C THR A 326 4.33 22.68 -11.44
N LEU A 327 3.53 22.02 -10.60
CA LEU A 327 4.02 21.48 -9.34
C LEU A 327 5.23 20.54 -9.51
N ALA A 328 5.12 19.58 -10.43
CA ALA A 328 6.20 18.66 -10.72
C ALA A 328 7.46 19.38 -11.28
N HIS A 329 7.28 20.37 -12.14
CA HIS A 329 8.35 21.19 -12.70
C HIS A 329 9.09 21.98 -11.61
N GLU A 330 8.39 22.70 -10.77
CA GLU A 330 9.01 23.50 -9.71
C GLU A 330 9.75 22.63 -8.68
N ILE A 331 9.14 21.52 -8.28
CA ILE A 331 9.84 20.58 -7.39
C ILE A 331 11.04 19.92 -8.12
N GLY A 332 10.97 19.74 -9.43
CA GLY A 332 12.13 19.34 -10.26
C GLY A 332 13.34 20.26 -10.09
N HIS A 333 13.12 21.57 -10.07
CA HIS A 333 14.17 22.55 -9.76
C HIS A 333 14.71 22.39 -8.33
N VAL A 334 13.84 22.18 -7.35
CA VAL A 334 14.27 21.90 -5.95
C VAL A 334 15.16 20.66 -5.89
N LEU A 335 14.90 19.66 -6.74
CA LEU A 335 15.73 18.45 -6.86
C LEU A 335 17.00 18.63 -7.70
N GLY A 336 17.26 19.83 -8.21
CA GLY A 336 18.49 20.18 -8.92
C GLY A 336 18.39 20.17 -10.45
N LEU A 337 17.19 20.03 -11.02
CA LEU A 337 17.01 20.06 -12.47
C LEU A 337 17.03 21.50 -13.02
N SER A 338 17.57 21.66 -14.23
CA SER A 338 17.61 22.93 -14.96
C SER A 338 16.66 22.92 -16.14
N HIS A 339 16.26 24.10 -16.61
CA HIS A 339 15.46 24.26 -17.82
C HIS A 339 16.10 23.65 -19.07
N VAL A 340 15.26 23.14 -19.96
CA VAL A 340 15.59 22.67 -21.30
C VAL A 340 14.63 23.29 -22.31
N SER A 341 15.04 23.34 -23.58
CA SER A 341 14.22 23.92 -24.68
C SER A 341 13.44 22.84 -25.45
N ASP A 342 12.82 21.89 -24.72
CA ASP A 342 12.09 20.77 -25.29
C ASP A 342 10.74 20.62 -24.59
N ASN A 343 9.64 20.76 -25.35
CA ASN A 343 8.28 20.69 -24.83
C ASN A 343 7.79 19.27 -24.52
N ASN A 344 8.54 18.22 -24.86
CA ASN A 344 8.24 16.86 -24.39
C ASN A 344 8.73 16.62 -22.96
N ARG A 345 9.56 17.52 -22.45
CA ARG A 345 10.26 17.35 -21.18
C ARG A 345 9.55 18.09 -20.02
N LEU A 346 9.62 17.50 -18.83
CA LEU A 346 9.10 18.13 -17.62
C LEU A 346 9.72 19.52 -17.40
N MET A 347 11.04 19.64 -17.62
CA MET A 347 11.81 20.85 -17.34
C MET A 347 11.83 21.86 -18.49
N THR A 348 10.80 21.86 -19.36
CA THR A 348 10.72 22.83 -20.43
C THR A 348 10.76 24.30 -19.93
N GLY A 349 11.69 25.09 -20.39
CA GLY A 349 11.77 26.53 -20.12
C GLY A 349 10.78 27.38 -20.94
N LEU A 350 10.00 26.75 -21.81
CA LEU A 350 9.01 27.40 -22.67
C LEU A 350 7.61 27.46 -22.02
N GLY A 351 7.51 27.07 -20.74
CA GLY A 351 6.27 27.04 -19.95
C GLY A 351 5.58 25.68 -19.97
N THR A 352 5.17 25.22 -18.79
CA THR A 352 4.57 23.91 -18.59
C THR A 352 3.20 23.71 -19.25
N ASP A 353 2.55 24.77 -19.68
CA ASP A 353 1.35 24.74 -20.53
C ASP A 353 1.63 24.23 -21.96
N ASN A 354 2.88 24.31 -22.40
CA ASN A 354 3.33 23.92 -23.76
C ASN A 354 3.82 22.46 -23.81
N ILE A 355 3.68 21.68 -22.72
CA ILE A 355 4.03 20.25 -22.72
C ILE A 355 3.15 19.51 -23.71
N THR A 356 3.77 18.81 -24.67
CA THR A 356 3.10 18.17 -25.81
C THR A 356 2.98 16.66 -25.67
N ASN A 357 3.73 16.03 -24.73
CA ASN A 357 3.77 14.58 -24.51
C ASN A 357 3.47 14.25 -23.03
N PRO A 358 2.20 14.23 -22.58
CA PRO A 358 1.84 13.86 -21.23
C PRO A 358 1.85 12.33 -21.01
N PRO A 359 2.48 11.78 -19.94
CA PRO A 359 3.28 12.52 -18.97
C PRO A 359 4.60 12.99 -19.57
N PRO A 360 5.09 14.18 -19.17
CA PRO A 360 6.33 14.73 -19.70
C PRO A 360 7.54 13.86 -19.36
N ASP A 361 8.48 13.78 -20.29
CA ASP A 361 9.66 12.94 -20.17
C ASP A 361 10.66 13.46 -19.12
N ILE A 362 11.29 12.53 -18.42
CA ILE A 362 12.50 12.73 -17.61
C ILE A 362 13.59 11.80 -18.18
N ILE A 363 14.69 12.36 -18.67
CA ILE A 363 15.78 11.56 -19.27
C ILE A 363 16.75 11.03 -18.22
N ALA A 364 17.63 10.13 -18.64
CA ALA A 364 18.57 9.44 -17.76
C ALA A 364 19.47 10.38 -16.92
N SER A 365 19.94 11.50 -17.48
CA SER A 365 20.75 12.47 -16.75
C SER A 365 19.96 13.21 -15.68
N GLU A 366 18.71 13.59 -15.96
CA GLU A 366 17.80 14.23 -15.00
C GLU A 366 17.43 13.26 -13.89
N LYS A 367 17.12 12.01 -14.23
CA LYS A 367 16.91 10.94 -13.26
C LYS A 367 18.11 10.82 -12.30
N THR A 368 19.33 10.78 -12.83
CA THR A 368 20.54 10.72 -11.99
C THR A 368 20.63 11.90 -11.04
N THR A 369 20.33 13.11 -11.50
CA THR A 369 20.32 14.32 -10.68
C THR A 369 19.25 14.24 -9.58
N MET A 370 18.03 13.84 -9.92
CA MET A 370 16.94 13.68 -8.94
C MET A 370 17.26 12.67 -7.86
N LEU A 371 17.81 11.51 -8.24
CA LEU A 371 18.19 10.44 -7.30
C LEU A 371 19.37 10.83 -6.38
N ALA A 372 20.24 11.75 -6.83
CA ALA A 372 21.35 12.26 -6.05
C ALA A 372 20.97 13.47 -5.18
N SER A 373 19.73 13.95 -5.25
CA SER A 373 19.28 15.11 -4.47
C SER A 373 19.29 14.81 -2.97
N SER A 374 19.71 15.79 -2.17
CA SER A 374 19.64 15.68 -0.71
C SER A 374 18.21 15.72 -0.14
N PHE A 375 17.21 15.99 -0.98
CA PHE A 375 15.79 16.07 -0.66
C PHE A 375 15.01 14.80 -1.05
N THR A 376 15.68 13.79 -1.57
CA THR A 376 15.17 12.42 -1.71
C THR A 376 15.75 11.55 -0.60
N ASN A 377 14.96 10.57 -0.13
CA ASN A 377 15.33 9.64 0.96
C ASN A 377 14.98 8.21 0.58
#